data_107368556e06d2230ef5e88ede2aa618
#
_entry.id   107368556e06d2230ef5e88ede2aa618
#
_cell.length_a   1.000
_cell.length_b   1.000
_cell.length_c   1.000
_cell.angle_alpha   90.00
_cell.angle_beta   90.00
_cell.angle_gamma   90.00
#
_symmetry.space_group_name_H-M   'P 1'
#
loop_
_entity.id
_entity.type
_entity.pdbx_description
1 polymer ?
#
loop_
_entity_poly.entity_id
_entity_poly.type
_entity_poly.pdbx_seq_one_letter_code
_entity_poly.pdbx_strand_id
1 'polypeptide(L)'
;MPPPAPRTGWASTRALLARPLVRAAIATTAIGHGLMILVMNATPLAMSLCGLSIEEGSEVIRWHVLGMFLPAFAAGPLVDRFGSRQVARLGILLLAISAATALTGLARSHFLVSSMCLGLGWNLMLVAGTTLLAEGHDSAERGQAQALMELSNSLVAACASFASGALITGLGWAAVNFGMLPLLVIALLAAGVRPRRAH
;
A
#
# COMPACT_ATOMS: atom_id res chain seq x y z
N MET A 1 -23.68 6.55 -33.56
CA MET A 1 -23.42 5.16 -33.24
C MET A 1 -23.44 5.00 -31.72
N PRO A 2 -24.17 4.04 -31.16
CA PRO A 2 -24.12 3.77 -29.75
C PRO A 2 -22.70 3.25 -29.42
N PRO A 3 -22.16 3.60 -28.22
CA PRO A 3 -20.83 3.09 -27.81
C PRO A 3 -20.84 1.56 -27.77
N PRO A 4 -19.75 0.89 -28.17
CA PRO A 4 -19.68 -0.55 -28.13
C PRO A 4 -19.94 -1.03 -26.71
N ALA A 5 -20.74 -2.09 -26.58
CA ALA A 5 -21.07 -2.70 -25.29
C ALA A 5 -19.79 -3.05 -24.51
N PRO A 6 -19.74 -2.82 -23.20
CA PRO A 6 -18.57 -3.11 -22.40
C PRO A 6 -18.20 -4.59 -22.57
N ARG A 7 -16.97 -4.84 -22.98
CA ARG A 7 -16.43 -6.21 -23.05
C ARG A 7 -16.28 -6.72 -21.61
N THR A 8 -17.27 -7.47 -21.14
CA THR A 8 -17.24 -8.14 -19.84
C THR A 8 -16.79 -9.59 -20.07
N GLY A 9 -15.90 -10.10 -19.21
CA GLY A 9 -15.49 -11.50 -19.23
C GLY A 9 -13.99 -11.70 -19.05
N TRP A 10 -13.60 -12.96 -18.94
CA TRP A 10 -12.23 -13.43 -18.70
C TRP A 10 -11.21 -12.90 -19.74
N ALA A 11 -11.61 -12.79 -21.00
CA ALA A 11 -10.75 -12.27 -22.06
C ALA A 11 -10.40 -10.78 -21.85
N SER A 12 -11.34 -9.98 -21.40
CA SER A 12 -11.12 -8.56 -21.07
C SER A 12 -10.24 -8.39 -19.83
N THR A 13 -10.47 -9.19 -18.79
CA THR A 13 -9.62 -9.22 -17.59
C THR A 13 -8.17 -9.51 -17.94
N ARG A 14 -7.95 -10.55 -18.77
CA ARG A 14 -6.61 -10.94 -19.23
C ARG A 14 -5.93 -9.84 -20.05
N ALA A 15 -6.70 -9.13 -20.89
CA ALA A 15 -6.21 -8.00 -21.67
C ALA A 15 -5.78 -6.82 -20.79
N LEU A 16 -6.56 -6.50 -19.73
CA LEU A 16 -6.20 -5.48 -18.75
C LEU A 16 -4.92 -5.86 -18.00
N LEU A 17 -4.84 -7.09 -17.50
CA LEU A 17 -3.65 -7.60 -16.78
C LEU A 17 -2.42 -7.73 -17.68
N ALA A 18 -2.57 -7.78 -18.99
CA ALA A 18 -1.44 -7.74 -19.93
C ALA A 18 -0.78 -6.36 -20.01
N ARG A 19 -1.50 -5.28 -19.60
CA ARG A 19 -0.98 -3.91 -19.65
C ARG A 19 -0.01 -3.66 -18.48
N PRO A 20 1.24 -3.26 -18.75
CA PRO A 20 2.24 -3.06 -17.71
C PRO A 20 1.83 -2.03 -16.66
N LEU A 21 1.11 -0.98 -17.08
CA LEU A 21 0.66 0.12 -16.22
C LEU A 21 -0.42 -0.34 -15.24
N VAL A 22 -1.37 -1.17 -15.69
CA VAL A 22 -2.42 -1.76 -14.84
C VAL A 22 -1.80 -2.68 -13.79
N ARG A 23 -0.82 -3.51 -14.19
CA ARG A 23 -0.10 -4.36 -13.22
C ARG A 23 0.69 -3.54 -12.20
N ALA A 24 1.36 -2.48 -12.65
CA ALA A 24 2.10 -1.58 -11.74
C ALA A 24 1.16 -0.89 -10.74
N ALA A 25 -0.01 -0.44 -11.20
CA ALA A 25 -1.04 0.16 -10.37
C ALA A 25 -1.54 -0.82 -9.30
N ILE A 26 -1.95 -2.02 -9.71
CA ILE A 26 -2.45 -3.07 -8.80
C ILE A 26 -1.35 -3.47 -7.80
N ALA A 27 -0.11 -3.70 -8.26
CA ALA A 27 0.99 -4.06 -7.38
C ALA A 27 1.28 -2.95 -6.34
N THR A 28 1.26 -1.68 -6.76
CA THR A 28 1.50 -0.54 -5.87
C THR A 28 0.45 -0.46 -4.77
N THR A 29 -0.85 -0.53 -5.13
CA THR A 29 -1.93 -0.45 -4.14
C THR A 29 -2.00 -1.68 -3.25
N ALA A 30 -1.92 -2.88 -3.82
CA ALA A 30 -2.06 -4.13 -3.08
C ALA A 30 -0.90 -4.34 -2.09
N ILE A 31 0.35 -4.06 -2.51
CA ILE A 31 1.51 -4.15 -1.61
C ILE A 31 1.39 -3.10 -0.50
N GLY A 32 1.11 -1.84 -0.83
CA GLY A 32 0.93 -0.79 0.17
C GLY A 32 -0.14 -1.14 1.20
N HIS A 33 -1.29 -1.65 0.73
CA HIS A 33 -2.40 -2.05 1.60
C HIS A 33 -2.05 -3.27 2.45
N GLY A 34 -1.43 -4.29 1.85
CA GLY A 34 -0.99 -5.47 2.59
C GLY A 34 0.04 -5.16 3.67
N LEU A 35 1.02 -4.29 3.39
CA LEU A 35 2.02 -3.88 4.37
C LEU A 35 1.40 -3.09 5.52
N MET A 36 0.44 -2.22 5.22
CA MET A 36 -0.31 -1.49 6.24
C MET A 36 -1.06 -2.45 7.17
N ILE A 37 -1.81 -3.42 6.61
CA ILE A 37 -2.55 -4.43 7.39
C ILE A 37 -1.59 -5.33 8.19
N LEU A 38 -0.49 -5.78 7.57
CA LEU A 38 0.52 -6.63 8.22
C LEU A 38 1.03 -5.99 9.52
N VAL A 39 1.45 -4.74 9.45
CA VAL A 39 2.07 -4.05 10.58
C VAL A 39 1.03 -3.61 11.60
N MET A 40 -0.10 -3.02 11.16
CA MET A 40 -1.11 -2.52 12.08
C MET A 40 -1.81 -3.60 12.89
N ASN A 41 -2.03 -4.79 12.32
CA ASN A 41 -2.58 -5.90 13.08
C ASN A 41 -1.60 -6.44 14.14
N ALA A 42 -0.29 -6.38 13.87
CA ALA A 42 0.73 -6.81 14.82
C ALA A 42 1.04 -5.76 15.90
N THR A 43 0.86 -4.47 15.60
CA THR A 43 1.27 -3.35 16.47
C THR A 43 0.69 -3.41 17.89
N PRO A 44 -0.63 -3.59 18.11
CA PRO A 44 -1.19 -3.62 19.46
C PRO A 44 -0.62 -4.75 20.30
N LEU A 45 -0.43 -5.93 19.70
CA LEU A 45 0.15 -7.08 20.40
C LEU A 45 1.65 -6.85 20.69
N ALA A 46 2.41 -6.30 19.74
CA ALA A 46 3.81 -5.95 19.96
C ALA A 46 3.97 -4.95 21.12
N MET A 47 3.13 -3.91 21.16
CA MET A 47 3.13 -2.92 22.23
C MET A 47 2.81 -3.53 23.59
N SER A 48 1.79 -4.39 23.66
CA SER A 48 1.42 -5.13 24.88
C SER A 48 2.54 -6.00 25.38
N LEU A 49 3.23 -6.74 24.49
CA LEU A 49 4.38 -7.57 24.83
C LEU A 49 5.59 -6.75 25.34
N CYS A 50 5.68 -5.47 24.95
CA CYS A 50 6.68 -4.53 25.45
C CYS A 50 6.26 -3.83 26.76
N GLY A 51 5.12 -4.15 27.34
CA GLY A 51 4.62 -3.56 28.58
C GLY A 51 4.04 -2.16 28.43
N LEU A 52 3.72 -1.73 27.21
CA LEU A 52 3.07 -0.47 26.92
C LEU A 52 1.56 -0.56 27.23
N SER A 53 0.99 0.53 27.73
CA SER A 53 -0.41 0.57 28.12
C SER A 53 -1.38 0.61 26.94
N ILE A 54 -2.66 0.31 27.19
CA ILE A 54 -3.73 0.40 26.17
C ILE A 54 -3.90 1.84 25.68
N GLU A 55 -3.70 2.82 26.56
CA GLU A 55 -3.78 4.25 26.23
C GLU A 55 -2.69 4.63 25.23
N GLU A 56 -1.44 4.17 25.45
CA GLU A 56 -0.32 4.39 24.54
C GLU A 56 -0.57 3.71 23.19
N GLY A 57 -1.13 2.49 23.18
CA GLY A 57 -1.55 1.80 21.97
C GLY A 57 -2.61 2.56 21.20
N SER A 58 -3.62 3.08 21.89
CA SER A 58 -4.69 3.89 21.29
C SER A 58 -4.16 5.19 20.69
N GLU A 59 -3.14 5.78 21.29
CA GLU A 59 -2.48 6.98 20.76
C GLU A 59 -1.71 6.66 19.47
N VAL A 60 -0.98 5.56 19.42
CA VAL A 60 -0.27 5.10 18.21
C VAL A 60 -1.26 4.90 17.06
N ILE A 61 -2.41 4.27 17.33
CA ILE A 61 -3.46 4.06 16.32
C ILE A 61 -4.02 5.41 15.84
N ARG A 62 -4.28 6.36 16.73
CA ARG A 62 -4.76 7.71 16.35
C ARG A 62 -3.79 8.42 15.42
N TRP A 63 -2.49 8.40 15.73
CA TRP A 63 -1.46 9.00 14.88
C TRP A 63 -1.32 8.29 13.54
N HIS A 64 -1.48 6.96 13.51
CA HIS A 64 -1.54 6.21 12.27
C HIS A 64 -2.71 6.66 11.38
N VAL A 65 -3.91 6.75 11.96
CA VAL A 65 -5.11 7.19 11.23
C VAL A 65 -4.95 8.63 10.71
N LEU A 66 -4.37 9.54 11.51
CA LEU A 66 -4.01 10.86 11.03
C LEU A 66 -3.04 10.80 9.85
N GLY A 67 -2.02 9.94 9.92
CA GLY A 67 -1.09 9.69 8.82
C GLY A 67 -1.76 9.17 7.55
N MET A 68 -2.81 8.36 7.69
CA MET A 68 -3.58 7.84 6.56
C MET A 68 -4.38 8.95 5.84
N PHE A 69 -4.95 9.91 6.56
CA PHE A 69 -5.87 10.89 5.98
C PHE A 69 -5.23 12.26 5.72
N LEU A 70 -4.24 12.67 6.52
CA LEU A 70 -3.59 13.97 6.38
C LEU A 70 -2.99 14.22 4.98
N PRO A 71 -2.30 13.24 4.35
CA PRO A 71 -1.75 13.44 3.02
C PRO A 71 -2.78 13.57 1.92
N ALA A 72 -4.03 13.11 2.14
CA ALA A 72 -5.07 13.12 1.11
C ALA A 72 -5.31 14.52 0.53
N PHE A 73 -5.16 15.57 1.34
CA PHE A 73 -5.27 16.96 0.89
C PHE A 73 -4.14 17.40 -0.04
N ALA A 74 -2.96 16.78 0.06
CA ALA A 74 -1.77 17.13 -0.72
C ALA A 74 -1.43 16.09 -1.79
N ALA A 75 -1.91 14.85 -1.66
CA ALA A 75 -1.52 13.74 -2.53
C ALA A 75 -1.94 13.96 -3.99
N GLY A 76 -3.12 14.52 -4.25
CA GLY A 76 -3.56 14.91 -5.60
C GLY A 76 -2.61 15.94 -6.23
N PRO A 77 -2.44 17.14 -5.66
CA PRO A 77 -1.45 18.12 -6.12
C PRO A 77 -0.02 17.58 -6.25
N LEU A 78 0.41 16.65 -5.39
CA LEU A 78 1.71 16.00 -5.51
C LEU A 78 1.79 15.12 -6.77
N VAL A 79 0.73 14.38 -7.06
CA VAL A 79 0.66 13.55 -8.27
C VAL A 79 0.64 14.42 -9.52
N ASP A 80 -0.11 15.52 -9.52
CA ASP A 80 -0.18 16.45 -10.65
C ASP A 80 1.19 17.11 -10.93
N ARG A 81 1.94 17.42 -9.87
CA ARG A 81 3.24 18.09 -9.99
C ARG A 81 4.40 17.16 -10.31
N PHE A 82 4.46 16.00 -9.67
CA PHE A 82 5.62 15.09 -9.73
C PHE A 82 5.34 13.80 -10.49
N GLY A 83 4.08 13.53 -10.80
CA GLY A 83 3.62 12.30 -11.45
C GLY A 83 3.42 11.14 -10.46
N SER A 84 2.48 10.27 -10.80
CA SER A 84 2.04 9.11 -9.99
C SER A 84 3.19 8.22 -9.52
N ARG A 85 4.20 7.98 -10.37
CA ARG A 85 5.36 7.13 -10.02
C ARG A 85 6.27 7.69 -8.96
N GLN A 86 6.53 9.00 -8.98
CA GLN A 86 7.39 9.64 -7.98
C GLN A 86 6.67 9.66 -6.63
N VAL A 87 5.36 9.89 -6.63
CA VAL A 87 4.54 9.83 -5.43
C VAL A 87 4.50 8.40 -4.88
N ALA A 88 4.38 7.37 -5.73
CA ALA A 88 4.49 5.98 -5.31
C ALA A 88 5.85 5.68 -4.65
N ARG A 89 6.96 6.14 -5.25
CA ARG A 89 8.31 5.97 -4.67
C ARG A 89 8.47 6.67 -3.33
N LEU A 90 7.89 7.85 -3.17
CA LEU A 90 7.87 8.56 -1.89
C LEU A 90 7.08 7.75 -0.84
N GLY A 91 5.94 7.18 -1.21
CA GLY A 91 5.17 6.29 -0.35
C GLY A 91 5.98 5.05 0.07
N ILE A 92 6.67 4.40 -0.88
CA ILE A 92 7.56 3.25 -0.61
C ILE A 92 8.69 3.64 0.35
N LEU A 93 9.30 4.82 0.15
CA LEU A 93 10.35 5.33 1.04
C LEU A 93 9.83 5.53 2.47
N LEU A 94 8.64 6.10 2.63
CA LEU A 94 8.02 6.26 3.96
C LEU A 94 7.72 4.92 4.62
N LEU A 95 7.28 3.91 3.88
CA LEU A 95 7.11 2.55 4.40
C LEU A 95 8.47 1.92 4.79
N ALA A 96 9.53 2.18 4.04
CA ALA A 96 10.88 1.73 4.41
C ALA A 96 11.38 2.42 5.68
N ILE A 97 11.13 3.72 5.85
CA ILE A 97 11.42 4.47 7.08
C ILE A 97 10.59 3.91 8.25
N SER A 98 9.33 3.58 8.03
CA SER A 98 8.48 2.92 9.02
C SER A 98 9.12 1.62 9.52
N ALA A 99 9.50 0.72 8.60
CA ALA A 99 10.15 -0.54 8.96
C ALA A 99 11.49 -0.32 9.67
N ALA A 100 12.32 0.59 9.17
CA ALA A 100 13.59 0.92 9.78
C ALA A 100 13.42 1.43 11.22
N THR A 101 12.50 2.38 11.43
CA THR A 101 12.19 2.92 12.77
C THR A 101 11.69 1.83 13.72
N ALA A 102 10.82 0.93 13.24
CA ALA A 102 10.30 -0.18 14.03
C ALA A 102 11.38 -1.18 14.44
N LEU A 103 12.47 -1.30 13.67
CA LEU A 103 13.60 -2.19 13.95
C LEU A 103 14.66 -1.55 14.87
N THR A 104 14.65 -0.23 15.06
CA THR A 104 15.65 0.47 15.89
C THR A 104 15.30 0.49 17.37
N GLY A 105 14.06 0.16 17.77
CA GLY A 105 13.69 0.13 19.18
C GLY A 105 12.23 -0.21 19.44
N LEU A 106 11.92 -0.43 20.70
CA LEU A 106 10.60 -0.85 21.20
C LEU A 106 9.95 0.18 22.14
N ALA A 107 10.52 1.39 22.23
CA ALA A 107 9.91 2.47 23.01
C ALA A 107 8.68 3.02 22.27
N ARG A 108 7.75 3.63 23.01
CA ARG A 108 6.54 4.26 22.48
C ARG A 108 6.82 5.19 21.28
N SER A 109 7.91 5.96 21.33
CA SER A 109 8.30 6.87 20.24
C SER A 109 8.57 6.14 18.92
N HIS A 110 9.18 4.94 18.95
CA HIS A 110 9.43 4.14 17.75
C HIS A 110 8.11 3.66 17.12
N PHE A 111 7.15 3.21 17.95
CA PHE A 111 5.82 2.83 17.46
C PHE A 111 5.06 4.03 16.87
N LEU A 112 5.13 5.20 17.51
CA LEU A 112 4.48 6.43 17.00
C LEU A 112 5.03 6.84 15.63
N VAL A 113 6.35 6.99 15.52
CA VAL A 113 7.00 7.41 14.26
C VAL A 113 6.80 6.38 13.17
N SER A 114 7.01 5.09 13.49
CA SER A 114 6.78 4.00 12.55
C SER A 114 5.35 3.99 12.02
N SER A 115 4.36 4.06 12.90
CA SER A 115 2.94 4.03 12.53
C SER A 115 2.50 5.26 11.74
N MET A 116 3.03 6.44 12.07
CA MET A 116 2.79 7.66 11.30
C MET A 116 3.34 7.54 9.88
N CYS A 117 4.61 7.12 9.74
CA CYS A 117 5.23 6.88 8.43
C CYS A 117 4.50 5.81 7.62
N LEU A 118 3.99 4.76 8.30
CA LEU A 118 3.19 3.70 7.68
C LEU A 118 1.91 4.26 7.06
N GLY A 119 1.16 5.08 7.80
CA GLY A 119 -0.07 5.71 7.33
C GLY A 119 0.17 6.66 6.15
N LEU A 120 1.17 7.54 6.28
CA LEU A 120 1.59 8.48 5.23
C LEU A 120 1.98 7.73 3.94
N GLY A 121 2.84 6.72 4.08
CA GLY A 121 3.34 5.93 2.95
C GLY A 121 2.23 5.16 2.24
N TRP A 122 1.33 4.53 3.01
CA TRP A 122 0.16 3.84 2.47
C TRP A 122 -0.73 4.77 1.65
N ASN A 123 -1.07 5.95 2.18
CA ASN A 123 -1.94 6.90 1.46
C ASN A 123 -1.32 7.34 0.13
N LEU A 124 -0.02 7.70 0.13
CA LEU A 124 0.66 8.10 -1.10
C LEU A 124 0.71 6.96 -2.14
N MET A 125 0.92 5.71 -1.70
CA MET A 125 0.88 4.56 -2.61
C MET A 125 -0.54 4.31 -3.14
N LEU A 126 -1.57 4.50 -2.32
CA LEU A 126 -2.96 4.37 -2.73
C LEU A 126 -3.33 5.40 -3.81
N VAL A 127 -3.07 6.68 -3.55
CA VAL A 127 -3.37 7.76 -4.51
C VAL A 127 -2.56 7.61 -5.80
N ALA A 128 -1.28 7.31 -5.68
CA ALA A 128 -0.43 7.08 -6.84
C ALA A 128 -0.89 5.86 -7.67
N GLY A 129 -1.24 4.76 -7.02
CA GLY A 129 -1.68 3.54 -7.67
C GLY A 129 -3.04 3.70 -8.35
N THR A 130 -4.00 4.38 -7.72
CA THR A 130 -5.31 4.69 -8.36
C THR A 130 -5.14 5.59 -9.57
N THR A 131 -4.23 6.57 -9.53
CA THR A 131 -3.91 7.41 -10.69
C THR A 131 -3.25 6.59 -11.81
N LEU A 132 -2.25 5.74 -11.49
CA LEU A 132 -1.64 4.83 -12.47
C LEU A 132 -2.67 3.91 -13.12
N LEU A 133 -3.66 3.44 -12.35
CA LEU A 133 -4.73 2.63 -12.91
C LEU A 133 -5.55 3.42 -13.93
N ALA A 134 -5.93 4.65 -13.58
CA ALA A 134 -6.68 5.55 -14.46
C ALA A 134 -5.94 5.87 -15.77
N GLU A 135 -4.61 5.98 -15.71
CA GLU A 135 -3.74 6.13 -16.88
C GLU A 135 -3.64 4.84 -17.74
N GLY A 136 -3.98 3.67 -17.17
CA GLY A 136 -3.76 2.35 -17.77
C GLY A 136 -4.95 1.72 -18.47
N HIS A 137 -6.14 2.33 -18.41
CA HIS A 137 -7.38 1.78 -18.99
C HIS A 137 -8.25 2.85 -19.66
N ASP A 138 -9.13 2.41 -20.55
CA ASP A 138 -10.13 3.28 -21.18
C ASP A 138 -11.35 3.47 -20.28
N SER A 139 -12.13 4.53 -20.52
CA SER A 139 -13.33 4.86 -19.72
C SER A 139 -14.35 3.72 -19.66
N ALA A 140 -14.49 2.95 -20.75
CA ALA A 140 -15.39 1.79 -20.83
C ALA A 140 -14.94 0.61 -19.96
N GLU A 141 -13.65 0.54 -19.60
CA GLU A 141 -13.05 -0.53 -18.82
C GLU A 141 -12.91 -0.19 -17.32
N ARG A 142 -13.24 1.07 -16.93
CA ARG A 142 -13.02 1.62 -15.59
C ARG A 142 -13.56 0.72 -14.48
N GLY A 143 -14.81 0.26 -14.60
CA GLY A 143 -15.43 -0.59 -13.57
C GLY A 143 -14.69 -1.91 -13.38
N GLN A 144 -14.26 -2.53 -14.48
CA GLN A 144 -13.52 -3.79 -14.43
C GLN A 144 -12.10 -3.61 -13.89
N ALA A 145 -11.40 -2.55 -14.29
CA ALA A 145 -10.07 -2.23 -13.79
C ALA A 145 -10.08 -1.97 -12.29
N GLN A 146 -11.06 -1.19 -11.80
CA GLN A 146 -11.25 -0.95 -10.37
C GLN A 146 -11.59 -2.23 -9.59
N ALA A 147 -12.52 -3.05 -10.10
CA ALA A 147 -12.86 -4.31 -9.46
C ALA A 147 -11.64 -5.25 -9.32
N LEU A 148 -10.78 -5.31 -10.32
CA LEU A 148 -9.54 -6.09 -10.27
C LEU A 148 -8.57 -5.54 -9.20
N MET A 149 -8.43 -4.23 -9.10
CA MET A 149 -7.59 -3.60 -8.09
C MET A 149 -8.11 -3.88 -6.69
N GLU A 150 -9.42 -3.69 -6.45
CA GLU A 150 -10.03 -3.92 -5.13
C GLU A 150 -10.00 -5.40 -4.73
N LEU A 151 -10.23 -6.32 -5.68
CA LEU A 151 -10.08 -7.76 -5.42
C LEU A 151 -8.64 -8.10 -5.02
N SER A 152 -7.66 -7.53 -5.70
CA SER A 152 -6.24 -7.75 -5.38
C SER A 152 -5.89 -7.17 -4.01
N ASN A 153 -6.34 -5.95 -3.71
CA ASN A 153 -6.13 -5.31 -2.41
C ASN A 153 -6.74 -6.17 -1.28
N SER A 154 -7.97 -6.64 -1.45
CA SER A 154 -8.67 -7.46 -0.45
C SER A 154 -7.99 -8.82 -0.23
N LEU A 155 -7.55 -9.47 -1.31
CA LEU A 155 -6.86 -10.75 -1.22
C LEU A 155 -5.52 -10.60 -0.49
N VAL A 156 -4.72 -9.60 -0.86
CA VAL A 156 -3.43 -9.33 -0.21
C VAL A 156 -3.63 -8.91 1.25
N ALA A 157 -4.66 -8.11 1.55
CA ALA A 157 -5.01 -7.74 2.93
C ALA A 157 -5.38 -8.95 3.78
N ALA A 158 -6.17 -9.88 3.24
CA ALA A 158 -6.52 -11.14 3.94
C ALA A 158 -5.26 -11.97 4.23
N CYS A 159 -4.41 -12.19 3.23
CA CYS A 159 -3.14 -12.90 3.42
C CYS A 159 -2.23 -12.19 4.45
N ALA A 160 -2.12 -10.86 4.38
CA ALA A 160 -1.33 -10.06 5.30
C ALA A 160 -1.87 -10.14 6.75
N SER A 161 -3.19 -10.18 6.92
CA SER A 161 -3.82 -10.33 8.23
C SER A 161 -3.46 -11.66 8.89
N PHE A 162 -3.56 -12.78 8.16
CA PHE A 162 -3.12 -14.08 8.66
C PHE A 162 -1.62 -14.13 8.92
N ALA A 163 -0.81 -13.60 8.00
CA ALA A 163 0.64 -13.55 8.15
C ALA A 163 1.06 -12.71 9.36
N SER A 164 0.37 -11.61 9.64
CA SER A 164 0.61 -10.75 10.80
C SER A 164 0.52 -11.54 12.11
N GLY A 165 -0.58 -12.27 12.31
CA GLY A 165 -0.75 -13.10 13.50
C GLY A 165 0.34 -14.19 13.63
N ALA A 166 0.61 -14.91 12.55
CA ALA A 166 1.64 -15.96 12.55
C ALA A 166 3.05 -15.43 12.82
N LEU A 167 3.42 -14.30 12.19
CA LEU A 167 4.73 -13.69 12.36
C LEU A 167 4.93 -13.13 13.77
N ILE A 168 3.97 -12.37 14.30
CA ILE A 168 4.13 -11.75 15.62
C ILE A 168 4.19 -12.79 16.74
N THR A 169 3.39 -13.85 16.65
CA THR A 169 3.37 -14.90 17.69
C THR A 169 4.52 -15.89 17.57
N GLY A 170 4.96 -16.22 16.34
CA GLY A 170 6.01 -17.21 16.11
C GLY A 170 7.42 -16.64 16.07
N LEU A 171 7.62 -15.46 15.50
CA LEU A 171 8.94 -14.87 15.20
C LEU A 171 9.13 -13.46 15.78
N GLY A 172 8.09 -12.86 16.35
CA GLY A 172 8.13 -11.57 17.00
C GLY A 172 8.07 -10.34 16.09
N TRP A 173 8.16 -9.16 16.71
CA TRP A 173 7.98 -7.86 16.03
C TRP A 173 8.98 -7.58 14.91
N ALA A 174 10.24 -7.98 15.11
CA ALA A 174 11.28 -7.77 14.11
C ALA A 174 10.97 -8.52 12.81
N ALA A 175 10.45 -9.74 12.88
CA ALA A 175 10.10 -10.54 11.70
C ALA A 175 8.97 -9.91 10.89
N VAL A 176 7.97 -9.27 11.55
CA VAL A 176 6.91 -8.52 10.86
C VAL A 176 7.52 -7.41 10.00
N ASN A 177 8.46 -6.64 10.56
CA ASN A 177 9.09 -5.51 9.87
C ASN A 177 10.11 -5.95 8.80
N PHE A 178 10.89 -7.00 9.04
CA PHE A 178 11.75 -7.60 8.01
C PHE A 178 10.94 -8.16 6.84
N GLY A 179 9.74 -8.70 7.10
CA GLY A 179 8.82 -9.18 6.07
C GLY A 179 8.33 -8.09 5.12
N MET A 180 8.42 -6.81 5.51
CA MET A 180 8.09 -5.70 4.60
C MET A 180 9.13 -5.54 3.48
N LEU A 181 10.40 -5.79 3.74
CA LEU A 181 11.51 -5.43 2.84
C LEU A 181 11.39 -6.05 1.44
N PRO A 182 11.15 -7.37 1.27
CA PRO A 182 11.01 -7.96 -0.07
C PRO A 182 9.83 -7.38 -0.84
N LEU A 183 8.72 -7.08 -0.16
CA LEU A 183 7.54 -6.50 -0.78
C LEU A 183 7.78 -5.03 -1.19
N LEU A 184 8.54 -4.27 -0.41
CA LEU A 184 8.96 -2.91 -0.79
C LEU A 184 9.85 -2.89 -2.03
N VAL A 185 10.75 -3.88 -2.17
CA VAL A 185 11.57 -4.04 -3.38
C VAL A 185 10.67 -4.33 -4.59
N ILE A 186 9.69 -5.23 -4.46
CA ILE A 186 8.74 -5.54 -5.54
C ILE A 186 7.93 -4.29 -5.92
N ALA A 187 7.44 -3.51 -4.92
CA ALA A 187 6.72 -2.27 -5.16
C ALA A 187 7.59 -1.23 -5.88
N LEU A 188 8.86 -1.11 -5.51
CA LEU A 188 9.81 -0.19 -6.15
C LEU A 188 10.05 -0.56 -7.63
N LEU A 189 10.20 -1.84 -7.91
CA LEU A 189 10.33 -2.35 -9.28
C LEU A 189 9.05 -2.08 -10.09
N ALA A 190 7.87 -2.30 -9.50
CA ALA A 190 6.58 -2.01 -10.13
C ALA A 190 6.44 -0.51 -10.45
N ALA A 191 6.81 0.39 -9.51
CA ALA A 191 6.80 1.83 -9.72
C ALA A 191 7.82 2.31 -10.78
N GLY A 192 8.81 1.49 -11.12
CA GLY A 192 9.80 1.76 -12.18
C GLY A 192 9.30 1.47 -13.60
N VAL A 193 8.18 0.75 -13.77
CA VAL A 193 7.65 0.36 -15.08
C VAL A 193 7.26 1.60 -15.90
N ARG A 194 7.85 1.75 -17.10
CA ARG A 194 7.53 2.84 -18.04
C ARG A 194 6.43 2.40 -19.02
N PRO A 195 5.46 3.27 -19.38
CA PRO A 195 4.58 2.95 -20.49
C PRO A 195 5.43 2.75 -21.75
N ARG A 196 5.15 1.71 -22.53
CA ARG A 196 5.64 1.64 -23.91
C ARG A 196 5.05 2.86 -24.64
N ARG A 197 5.89 3.78 -25.09
CA ARG A 197 5.45 4.81 -26.05
C ARG A 197 4.92 4.04 -27.26
N ALA A 198 3.62 4.17 -27.54
CA ALA A 198 3.08 3.82 -28.83
C ALA A 198 3.72 4.80 -29.83
N HIS A 199 4.53 4.28 -30.74
CA HIS A 199 5.01 4.99 -31.93
C HIS A 199 3.89 4.99 -32.97
#